data_94055e41ad949226059be5134b3fe587
#
_entry.id   94055e41ad949226059be5134b3fe587
#
_cell.length_a   1.000
_cell.length_b   1.000
_cell.length_c   1.000
_cell.angle_alpha   90.00
_cell.angle_beta   90.00
_cell.angle_gamma   90.00
#
_symmetry.space_group_name_H-M   'P 1'
#
loop_
_entity.id
_entity.type
_entity.pdbx_description
1 polymer ?
#
loop_
_entity_poly.entity_id
_entity_poly.type
_entity_poly.pdbx_seq_one_letter_code
_entity_poly.pdbx_strand_id
1 'polypeptide(L)'
;MKISIDWLKSILPTEATADEISDLLSVSGLEVEHIEPWFSVGSGLQGFVVGEVMSCVPHPNADRLRVTTVNVGGDALLPIVCGAPNVAEGQKVVVALVGTEIQMPGKEWFVIGKAKIRGEVSEGMICAEDECGVGNSHDGIVVLRSDAQVGMPAAEYFGVASDVVLEIGLTANRGDAASHLGVANDLAALLKQDFDRITHQTLPIKPQGRSVSVADLELCQRYIALEIQGLQLGKSSDFVKHRLRAIGIEPRNNVVDTTNYFLHQTGQPMHAFDADLLEGNLVVRLALADEKLVLLDGKSINLDSQD
;
A
#
# COMPACT_ATOMS: atom_id res chain seq x y z
N MET A 1 -1.79 -6.17 -15.13
CA MET A 1 -0.82 -6.41 -14.03
C MET A 1 -0.31 -5.08 -13.51
N LYS A 2 -0.25 -4.90 -12.18
CA LYS A 2 0.24 -3.63 -11.59
C LYS A 2 1.75 -3.67 -11.33
N ILE A 3 2.45 -2.61 -11.75
CA ILE A 3 3.90 -2.40 -11.57
C ILE A 3 4.12 -1.07 -10.85
N SER A 4 4.75 -1.11 -9.70
CA SER A 4 5.23 0.05 -8.95
C SER A 4 6.50 0.60 -9.59
N ILE A 5 6.53 1.88 -9.91
CA ILE A 5 7.69 2.54 -10.51
C ILE A 5 8.86 2.60 -9.53
N ASP A 6 8.61 2.87 -8.24
CA ASP A 6 9.67 2.89 -7.23
C ASP A 6 10.28 1.50 -7.04
N TRP A 7 9.46 0.45 -7.10
CA TRP A 7 9.96 -0.91 -7.04
C TRP A 7 10.75 -1.27 -8.29
N LEU A 8 10.24 -0.93 -9.48
CA LEU A 8 10.92 -1.14 -10.75
C LEU A 8 12.28 -0.44 -10.79
N LYS A 9 12.33 0.85 -10.39
CA LYS A 9 13.57 1.63 -10.32
C LYS A 9 14.58 1.12 -9.29
N SER A 10 14.13 0.41 -8.26
CA SER A 10 15.03 -0.26 -7.32
C SER A 10 15.72 -1.49 -7.91
N ILE A 11 15.17 -2.07 -8.98
CA ILE A 11 15.74 -3.18 -9.74
C ILE A 11 16.59 -2.64 -10.89
N LEU A 12 16.05 -1.71 -11.65
CA LEU A 12 16.70 -1.03 -12.77
C LEU A 12 16.77 0.48 -12.48
N PRO A 13 17.85 0.99 -11.87
CA PRO A 13 18.01 2.41 -11.61
C PRO A 13 18.00 3.21 -12.92
N THR A 14 17.08 4.16 -13.04
CA THR A 14 16.93 5.01 -14.22
C THR A 14 16.31 6.36 -13.85
N GLU A 15 16.68 7.41 -14.59
CA GLU A 15 16.11 8.75 -14.48
C GLU A 15 14.82 8.92 -15.30
N ALA A 16 14.45 7.92 -16.13
CA ALA A 16 13.25 7.99 -16.95
C ALA A 16 12.01 8.22 -16.06
N THR A 17 11.12 9.08 -16.50
CA THR A 17 9.85 9.36 -15.84
C THR A 17 8.87 8.19 -16.01
N ALA A 18 7.79 8.16 -15.25
CA ALA A 18 6.75 7.15 -15.39
C ALA A 18 6.11 7.16 -16.78
N ASP A 19 5.90 8.37 -17.34
CA ASP A 19 5.34 8.54 -18.70
C ASP A 19 6.30 8.00 -19.76
N GLU A 20 7.60 8.32 -19.68
CA GLU A 20 8.62 7.79 -20.60
C GLU A 20 8.73 6.27 -20.51
N ILE A 21 8.67 5.69 -19.30
CA ILE A 21 8.66 4.25 -19.10
C ILE A 21 7.41 3.62 -19.73
N SER A 22 6.25 4.24 -19.53
CA SER A 22 4.99 3.80 -20.12
C SER A 22 5.03 3.77 -21.65
N ASP A 23 5.53 4.84 -22.27
CA ASP A 23 5.66 4.94 -23.72
C ASP A 23 6.60 3.86 -24.28
N LEU A 24 7.77 3.68 -23.66
CA LEU A 24 8.74 2.66 -24.05
C LEU A 24 8.15 1.24 -23.96
N LEU A 25 7.50 0.91 -22.85
CA LEU A 25 6.90 -0.41 -22.63
C LEU A 25 5.77 -0.68 -23.64
N SER A 26 4.89 0.30 -23.86
CA SER A 26 3.77 0.16 -24.81
C SER A 26 4.24 -0.06 -26.24
N VAL A 27 5.26 0.66 -26.69
CA VAL A 27 5.86 0.47 -28.05
C VAL A 27 6.51 -0.92 -28.16
N SER A 28 6.99 -1.50 -27.07
CA SER A 28 7.62 -2.84 -27.10
C SER A 28 6.64 -4.01 -26.98
N GLY A 29 5.34 -3.73 -26.80
CA GLY A 29 4.29 -4.74 -26.69
C GLY A 29 3.92 -5.12 -25.23
N LEU A 30 4.35 -4.32 -24.25
CA LEU A 30 3.83 -4.32 -22.90
C LEU A 30 2.91 -3.10 -22.73
N GLU A 31 1.68 -3.20 -23.24
CA GLU A 31 0.73 -2.09 -23.26
C GLU A 31 0.40 -1.60 -21.86
N VAL A 32 0.70 -0.33 -21.58
CA VAL A 32 0.30 0.33 -20.33
C VAL A 32 -1.09 0.91 -20.52
N GLU A 33 -2.07 0.31 -19.84
CA GLU A 33 -3.49 0.67 -19.93
C GLU A 33 -3.81 1.87 -19.04
N HIS A 34 -3.18 1.96 -17.86
CA HIS A 34 -3.38 3.03 -16.88
C HIS A 34 -2.09 3.42 -16.16
N ILE A 35 -1.99 4.70 -15.81
CA ILE A 35 -0.97 5.28 -14.95
C ILE A 35 -1.69 5.97 -13.81
N GLU A 36 -1.45 5.57 -12.58
CA GLU A 36 -2.11 6.14 -11.41
C GLU A 36 -1.12 6.49 -10.29
N PRO A 37 -1.26 7.65 -9.63
CA PRO A 37 -0.50 7.91 -8.41
C PRO A 37 -1.01 7.00 -7.28
N TRP A 38 -0.09 6.53 -6.47
CA TRP A 38 -0.39 5.77 -5.27
C TRP A 38 0.18 6.48 -4.04
N PHE A 39 -0.56 6.44 -2.94
CA PHE A 39 -0.14 6.97 -1.66
C PHE A 39 -0.42 5.96 -0.54
N SER A 40 0.46 5.93 0.46
CA SER A 40 0.28 5.02 1.62
C SER A 40 -0.89 5.42 2.54
N VAL A 41 -1.40 6.64 2.39
CA VAL A 41 -2.53 7.20 3.15
C VAL A 41 -3.45 7.97 2.20
N GLY A 42 -4.68 7.52 2.08
CA GLY A 42 -5.78 8.20 1.37
C GLY A 42 -5.39 8.81 0.02
N SER A 43 -5.69 10.11 -0.16
CA SER A 43 -5.31 10.92 -1.34
C SER A 43 -3.92 11.54 -1.22
N GLY A 44 -3.04 11.01 -0.37
CA GLY A 44 -1.71 11.57 -0.14
C GLY A 44 -1.69 12.80 0.77
N LEU A 45 -2.79 13.07 1.46
CA LEU A 45 -2.98 14.25 2.33
C LEU A 45 -2.71 15.58 1.61
N GLN A 46 -3.08 15.67 0.33
CA GLN A 46 -2.97 16.88 -0.46
C GLN A 46 -3.88 17.99 0.12
N GLY A 47 -3.31 19.16 0.41
CA GLY A 47 -4.04 20.29 1.01
C GLY A 47 -4.25 20.21 2.53
N PHE A 48 -3.76 19.15 3.19
CA PHE A 48 -3.77 19.06 4.65
C PHE A 48 -2.45 19.55 5.24
N VAL A 49 -2.57 20.34 6.32
CA VAL A 49 -1.39 20.90 7.02
C VAL A 49 -1.52 20.72 8.54
N VAL A 50 -0.39 20.81 9.23
CA VAL A 50 -0.36 20.90 10.69
C VAL A 50 -0.79 22.31 11.11
N GLY A 51 -1.84 22.42 11.90
CA GLY A 51 -2.29 23.67 12.50
C GLY A 51 -2.14 23.68 14.01
N GLU A 52 -2.19 24.88 14.60
CA GLU A 52 -2.28 25.10 16.04
C GLU A 52 -3.55 25.87 16.37
N VAL A 53 -4.35 25.36 17.29
CA VAL A 53 -5.56 26.03 17.76
C VAL A 53 -5.15 27.16 18.72
N MET A 54 -5.23 28.40 18.24
CA MET A 54 -4.85 29.59 19.00
C MET A 54 -5.93 30.06 19.96
N SER A 55 -7.20 29.79 19.64
CA SER A 55 -8.35 30.05 20.52
C SER A 55 -9.47 29.07 20.26
N CYS A 56 -10.26 28.74 21.29
CA CYS A 56 -11.39 27.81 21.19
C CYS A 56 -12.53 28.30 22.12
N VAL A 57 -13.57 28.92 21.55
CA VAL A 57 -14.69 29.46 22.32
C VAL A 57 -16.01 28.78 21.91
N PRO A 58 -17.03 28.74 22.82
CA PRO A 58 -18.35 28.25 22.45
C PRO A 58 -18.96 29.05 21.31
N HIS A 59 -19.64 28.34 20.38
CA HIS A 59 -20.34 29.01 19.29
C HIS A 59 -21.57 29.77 19.81
N PRO A 60 -21.80 31.03 19.41
CA PRO A 60 -22.88 31.87 19.98
C PRO A 60 -24.30 31.33 19.70
N ASN A 61 -24.47 30.59 18.60
CA ASN A 61 -25.77 30.09 18.13
C ASN A 61 -25.86 28.55 18.02
N ALA A 62 -24.93 27.81 18.68
CA ALA A 62 -24.94 26.32 18.60
C ALA A 62 -24.18 25.68 19.76
N ASP A 63 -24.87 24.95 20.62
CA ASP A 63 -24.32 24.37 21.86
C ASP A 63 -23.19 23.34 21.62
N ARG A 64 -23.22 22.65 20.49
CA ARG A 64 -22.26 21.58 20.15
C ARG A 64 -21.10 22.05 19.29
N LEU A 65 -21.08 23.33 18.88
CA LEU A 65 -20.02 23.84 18.03
C LEU A 65 -19.06 24.74 18.82
N ARG A 66 -17.84 24.82 18.34
CA ARG A 66 -16.79 25.74 18.80
C ARG A 66 -16.36 26.60 17.64
N VAL A 67 -16.12 27.88 17.93
CA VAL A 67 -15.44 28.82 17.04
C VAL A 67 -13.97 28.81 17.42
N THR A 68 -13.11 28.49 16.49
CA THR A 68 -11.67 28.44 16.71
C THR A 68 -10.95 29.40 15.79
N THR A 69 -9.79 29.89 16.20
CA THR A 69 -8.79 30.50 15.31
C THR A 69 -7.60 29.61 15.25
N VAL A 70 -7.15 29.26 14.04
CA VAL A 70 -6.10 28.26 13.82
C VAL A 70 -4.94 28.88 13.06
N ASN A 71 -3.74 28.73 13.60
CA ASN A 71 -2.51 29.07 12.91
C ASN A 71 -2.11 27.88 12.02
N VAL A 72 -1.98 28.09 10.73
CA VAL A 72 -1.55 27.09 9.73
C VAL A 72 -0.21 27.45 9.09
N GLY A 73 0.57 28.34 9.72
CA GLY A 73 1.89 28.78 9.23
C GLY A 73 1.84 29.90 8.19
N GLY A 74 0.65 30.43 7.88
CA GLY A 74 0.47 31.59 6.99
C GLY A 74 0.45 32.93 7.76
N ASP A 75 0.29 34.03 7.02
CA ASP A 75 0.29 35.39 7.59
C ASP A 75 -0.95 35.69 8.45
N ALA A 76 -2.04 34.97 8.27
CA ALA A 76 -3.31 35.17 8.96
C ALA A 76 -3.79 33.87 9.65
N LEU A 77 -4.44 34.05 10.81
CA LEU A 77 -5.13 32.95 11.48
C LEU A 77 -6.43 32.64 10.73
N LEU A 78 -6.73 31.35 10.58
CA LEU A 78 -7.95 30.89 9.93
C LEU A 78 -9.09 30.75 10.95
N PRO A 79 -10.25 31.37 10.74
CA PRO A 79 -11.44 31.03 11.51
C PRO A 79 -11.98 29.68 11.06
N ILE A 80 -12.18 28.78 11.99
CA ILE A 80 -12.74 27.44 11.70
C ILE A 80 -13.80 27.10 12.76
N VAL A 81 -14.98 26.70 12.29
CA VAL A 81 -16.03 26.18 13.17
C VAL A 81 -15.87 24.67 13.27
N CYS A 82 -15.71 24.16 14.50
CA CYS A 82 -15.48 22.75 14.78
C CYS A 82 -16.58 22.16 15.63
N GLY A 83 -17.07 20.97 15.28
CA GLY A 83 -18.09 20.22 16.02
C GLY A 83 -17.52 19.10 16.91
N ALA A 84 -16.23 18.86 16.87
CA ALA A 84 -15.62 17.77 17.61
C ALA A 84 -15.57 18.06 19.13
N PRO A 85 -15.87 17.08 19.97
CA PRO A 85 -15.94 17.28 21.43
C PRO A 85 -14.56 17.50 22.08
N ASN A 86 -13.49 17.05 21.40
CA ASN A 86 -12.12 17.08 21.92
C ASN A 86 -11.28 18.28 21.45
N VAL A 87 -11.87 19.24 20.70
CA VAL A 87 -11.12 20.41 20.27
C VAL A 87 -10.86 21.37 21.43
N ALA A 88 -9.61 21.82 21.60
CA ALA A 88 -9.20 22.74 22.66
C ALA A 88 -8.07 23.67 22.19
N GLU A 89 -7.93 24.81 22.86
CA GLU A 89 -6.83 25.75 22.66
C GLU A 89 -5.47 25.09 22.96
N GLY A 90 -4.45 25.46 22.19
CA GLY A 90 -3.07 24.96 22.31
C GLY A 90 -2.79 23.61 21.64
N GLN A 91 -3.82 22.95 21.10
CA GLN A 91 -3.62 21.67 20.41
C GLN A 91 -3.01 21.86 19.03
N LYS A 92 -2.09 20.94 18.66
CA LYS A 92 -1.67 20.72 17.28
C LYS A 92 -2.64 19.75 16.62
N VAL A 93 -3.13 20.10 15.43
CA VAL A 93 -4.22 19.39 14.75
C VAL A 93 -3.96 19.26 13.25
N VAL A 94 -4.69 18.36 12.59
CA VAL A 94 -4.70 18.27 11.13
C VAL A 94 -5.78 19.20 10.58
N VAL A 95 -5.40 20.09 9.67
CA VAL A 95 -6.29 21.06 9.05
C VAL A 95 -6.36 20.85 7.55
N ALA A 96 -7.56 20.62 7.02
CA ALA A 96 -7.85 20.68 5.60
C ALA A 96 -8.06 22.15 5.20
N LEU A 97 -7.24 22.66 4.28
CA LEU A 97 -7.35 24.01 3.75
C LEU A 97 -8.50 24.12 2.75
N VAL A 98 -8.93 25.35 2.46
CA VAL A 98 -9.91 25.59 1.39
C VAL A 98 -9.36 25.09 0.05
N GLY A 99 -10.17 24.30 -0.66
CA GLY A 99 -9.78 23.62 -1.90
C GLY A 99 -9.36 22.15 -1.69
N THR A 100 -9.19 21.70 -0.44
CA THR A 100 -8.87 20.29 -0.15
C THR A 100 -10.06 19.40 -0.46
N GLU A 101 -9.80 18.29 -1.15
CA GLU A 101 -10.78 17.23 -1.39
C GLU A 101 -10.79 16.24 -0.23
N ILE A 102 -11.96 15.96 0.30
CA ILE A 102 -12.18 14.99 1.39
C ILE A 102 -12.92 13.79 0.82
N GLN A 103 -12.34 12.62 1.04
CA GLN A 103 -12.99 11.35 0.74
C GLN A 103 -13.13 10.52 2.01
N MET A 104 -14.36 10.34 2.45
CA MET A 104 -14.64 9.41 3.55
C MET A 104 -15.14 8.07 3.00
N PRO A 105 -14.81 6.95 3.63
CA PRO A 105 -15.31 5.65 3.20
C PRO A 105 -16.85 5.60 3.13
N GLY A 106 -17.37 5.22 1.94
CA GLY A 106 -18.82 5.10 1.71
C GLY A 106 -19.58 6.42 1.57
N LYS A 107 -18.93 7.56 1.48
CA LYS A 107 -19.53 8.87 1.23
C LYS A 107 -19.06 9.49 -0.09
N GLU A 108 -19.83 10.43 -0.61
CA GLU A 108 -19.42 11.21 -1.78
C GLU A 108 -18.26 12.14 -1.43
N TRP A 109 -17.41 12.39 -2.41
CA TRP A 109 -16.32 13.38 -2.31
C TRP A 109 -16.90 14.77 -2.14
N PHE A 110 -16.27 15.58 -1.29
CA PHE A 110 -16.58 16.99 -1.19
C PHE A 110 -15.31 17.83 -1.06
N VAL A 111 -15.39 19.08 -1.51
CA VAL A 111 -14.29 20.02 -1.47
C VAL A 111 -14.52 21.02 -0.33
N ILE A 112 -13.48 21.24 0.48
CA ILE A 112 -13.53 22.23 1.55
C ILE A 112 -13.64 23.63 0.95
N GLY A 113 -14.71 24.31 1.26
CA GLY A 113 -14.98 25.69 0.84
C GLY A 113 -14.99 26.67 2.01
N LYS A 114 -14.95 27.96 1.70
CA LYS A 114 -15.32 29.00 2.67
C LYS A 114 -16.82 28.87 2.93
N ALA A 115 -17.20 28.73 4.20
CA ALA A 115 -18.59 28.55 4.61
C ALA A 115 -18.97 29.51 5.72
N LYS A 116 -20.27 29.76 5.88
CA LYS A 116 -20.84 30.43 7.02
C LYS A 116 -21.72 29.45 7.79
N ILE A 117 -21.23 29.02 8.95
CA ILE A 117 -21.88 27.98 9.76
C ILE A 117 -22.64 28.68 10.91
N ARG A 118 -23.97 28.70 10.84
CA ARG A 118 -24.85 29.35 11.82
C ARG A 118 -24.47 30.79 12.19
N GLY A 119 -23.90 31.53 11.22
CA GLY A 119 -23.51 32.92 11.38
C GLY A 119 -22.01 33.17 11.48
N GLU A 120 -21.21 32.17 11.86
CA GLU A 120 -19.75 32.26 11.97
C GLU A 120 -19.05 31.79 10.72
N VAL A 121 -17.94 32.44 10.35
CA VAL A 121 -17.14 32.10 9.16
C VAL A 121 -16.26 30.91 9.48
N SER A 122 -16.16 29.95 8.51
CA SER A 122 -15.23 28.84 8.56
C SER A 122 -14.44 28.77 7.24
N GLU A 123 -13.11 28.84 7.32
CA GLU A 123 -12.18 28.84 6.19
C GLU A 123 -11.22 27.62 6.28
N GLY A 124 -11.79 26.44 6.34
CA GLY A 124 -11.09 25.17 6.50
C GLY A 124 -11.85 24.21 7.40
N MET A 125 -11.25 23.05 7.65
CA MET A 125 -11.80 22.03 8.54
C MET A 125 -10.68 21.41 9.39
N ILE A 126 -10.90 21.29 10.71
CA ILE A 126 -10.06 20.48 11.59
C ILE A 126 -10.57 19.04 11.50
N CYS A 127 -9.73 18.10 11.16
CA CYS A 127 -10.13 16.77 10.69
C CYS A 127 -10.04 15.67 11.74
N ALA A 128 -10.95 14.70 11.65
CA ALA A 128 -10.89 13.39 12.29
C ALA A 128 -9.97 12.45 11.50
N GLU A 129 -9.66 11.28 12.06
CA GLU A 129 -8.79 10.30 11.40
C GLU A 129 -9.34 9.81 10.06
N ASP A 130 -10.63 9.48 10.00
CA ASP A 130 -11.29 8.99 8.79
C ASP A 130 -11.46 10.08 7.72
N GLU A 131 -11.53 11.35 8.11
CA GLU A 131 -11.63 12.48 7.19
C GLU A 131 -10.31 12.77 6.48
N CYS A 132 -9.17 12.53 7.13
CA CYS A 132 -7.85 12.64 6.49
C CYS A 132 -7.26 11.28 6.08
N GLY A 133 -7.91 10.16 6.39
CA GLY A 133 -7.50 8.82 5.98
C GLY A 133 -6.31 8.25 6.75
N VAL A 134 -5.93 8.84 7.89
CA VAL A 134 -4.83 8.33 8.74
C VAL A 134 -5.27 7.24 9.72
N GLY A 135 -6.58 7.04 9.85
CA GLY A 135 -7.20 6.02 10.70
C GLY A 135 -8.68 5.86 10.39
N ASN A 136 -9.42 5.24 11.30
CA ASN A 136 -10.85 4.91 11.11
C ASN A 136 -11.77 5.59 12.13
N SER A 137 -11.22 6.33 13.10
CA SER A 137 -12.03 6.97 14.14
C SER A 137 -12.65 8.28 13.64
N HIS A 138 -13.92 8.49 14.02
CA HIS A 138 -14.66 9.73 13.83
C HIS A 138 -15.11 10.34 15.17
N ASP A 139 -14.60 9.85 16.30
CA ASP A 139 -15.03 10.26 17.64
C ASP A 139 -14.56 11.67 18.02
N GLY A 140 -13.59 12.22 17.27
CA GLY A 140 -13.02 13.54 17.47
C GLY A 140 -11.94 13.86 16.45
N ILE A 141 -11.36 15.06 16.57
CA ILE A 141 -10.25 15.49 15.71
C ILE A 141 -8.96 14.76 16.03
N VAL A 142 -8.07 14.67 15.05
CA VAL A 142 -6.69 14.19 15.23
C VAL A 142 -5.89 15.22 16.01
N VAL A 143 -5.47 14.87 17.22
CA VAL A 143 -4.55 15.68 18.01
C VAL A 143 -3.14 15.17 17.82
N LEU A 144 -2.27 16.03 17.30
CA LEU A 144 -0.88 15.73 17.00
C LEU A 144 0.01 15.93 18.23
N ARG A 145 1.27 15.47 18.15
CA ARG A 145 2.26 15.73 19.19
C ARG A 145 2.50 17.24 19.31
N SER A 146 2.79 17.70 20.52
CA SER A 146 3.01 19.12 20.80
C SER A 146 4.23 19.73 20.08
N ASP A 147 5.18 18.90 19.67
CA ASP A 147 6.37 19.29 18.90
C ASP A 147 6.14 19.34 17.38
N ALA A 148 4.93 19.04 16.90
CA ALA A 148 4.59 19.12 15.48
C ALA A 148 4.75 20.57 14.96
N GLN A 149 5.46 20.72 13.83
CA GLN A 149 5.75 22.03 13.25
C GLN A 149 4.51 22.59 12.54
N VAL A 150 4.05 23.75 12.96
CA VAL A 150 2.91 24.44 12.35
C VAL A 150 3.22 24.83 10.91
N GLY A 151 2.26 24.61 10.01
CA GLY A 151 2.41 24.87 8.59
C GLY A 151 3.09 23.74 7.80
N MET A 152 3.66 22.72 8.47
CA MET A 152 4.18 21.55 7.81
C MET A 152 3.06 20.81 7.06
N PRO A 153 3.28 20.35 5.81
CA PRO A 153 2.34 19.44 5.14
C PRO A 153 2.05 18.22 6.00
N ALA A 154 0.78 17.84 6.15
CA ALA A 154 0.41 16.66 6.95
C ALA A 154 1.00 15.38 6.38
N ALA A 155 1.17 15.29 5.05
CA ALA A 155 1.86 14.19 4.39
C ALA A 155 3.29 13.97 4.92
N GLU A 156 4.02 15.05 5.14
CA GLU A 156 5.37 15.01 5.70
C GLU A 156 5.35 14.57 7.18
N TYR A 157 4.42 15.10 7.97
CA TYR A 157 4.28 14.74 9.38
C TYR A 157 3.98 13.23 9.57
N PHE A 158 3.10 12.67 8.74
CA PHE A 158 2.74 11.26 8.79
C PHE A 158 3.69 10.34 8.01
N GLY A 159 4.69 10.89 7.32
CA GLY A 159 5.62 10.11 6.50
C GLY A 159 4.90 9.37 5.37
N VAL A 160 3.97 10.06 4.68
CA VAL A 160 3.20 9.44 3.59
C VAL A 160 4.14 9.08 2.45
N ALA A 161 4.20 7.78 2.15
CA ALA A 161 4.90 7.30 0.98
C ALA A 161 4.04 7.53 -0.27
N SER A 162 4.67 7.90 -1.37
CA SER A 162 4.05 8.05 -2.68
C SER A 162 4.77 7.21 -3.72
N ASP A 163 4.05 6.76 -4.74
CA ASP A 163 4.57 5.98 -5.86
C ASP A 163 3.72 6.30 -7.11
N VAL A 164 4.16 5.82 -8.26
CA VAL A 164 3.35 5.76 -9.48
C VAL A 164 3.21 4.30 -9.88
N VAL A 165 1.99 3.88 -10.17
CA VAL A 165 1.68 2.51 -10.54
C VAL A 165 1.23 2.45 -12.00
N LEU A 166 1.89 1.59 -12.76
CA LEU A 166 1.49 1.26 -14.13
C LEU A 166 0.60 0.01 -14.10
N GLU A 167 -0.51 0.04 -14.80
CA GLU A 167 -1.29 -1.15 -15.10
C GLU A 167 -0.97 -1.63 -16.52
N ILE A 168 -0.37 -2.83 -16.63
CA ILE A 168 0.10 -3.41 -17.88
C ILE A 168 -0.81 -4.55 -18.29
N GLY A 169 -1.34 -4.48 -19.51
CA GLY A 169 -2.04 -5.57 -20.19
C GLY A 169 -1.07 -6.62 -20.70
N LEU A 170 -0.96 -7.79 -20.02
CA LEU A 170 -0.11 -8.86 -20.49
C LEU A 170 -0.84 -9.78 -21.46
N THR A 171 -0.24 -10.00 -22.62
CA THR A 171 -0.70 -11.03 -23.56
C THR A 171 -0.25 -12.42 -23.11
N ALA A 172 -0.95 -13.45 -23.53
CA ALA A 172 -0.73 -14.84 -23.09
C ALA A 172 0.68 -15.38 -23.37
N ASN A 173 1.38 -14.81 -24.35
CA ASN A 173 2.75 -15.17 -24.73
C ASN A 173 3.84 -14.41 -23.97
N ARG A 174 3.48 -13.48 -23.08
CA ARG A 174 4.41 -12.64 -22.32
C ARG A 174 4.45 -12.98 -20.83
N GLY A 175 4.40 -14.28 -20.49
CA GLY A 175 4.58 -14.75 -19.12
C GLY A 175 5.95 -14.39 -18.50
N ASP A 176 6.97 -14.18 -19.33
CA ASP A 176 8.28 -13.66 -18.94
C ASP A 176 8.23 -12.28 -18.28
N ALA A 177 7.28 -11.44 -18.68
CA ALA A 177 7.08 -10.10 -18.14
C ALA A 177 6.11 -10.04 -16.93
N ALA A 178 5.67 -11.18 -16.41
CA ALA A 178 4.70 -11.25 -15.30
C ALA A 178 5.32 -10.93 -13.91
N SER A 179 6.27 -10.00 -13.86
CA SER A 179 6.94 -9.55 -12.63
C SER A 179 7.67 -8.22 -12.84
N HIS A 180 8.06 -7.55 -11.74
CA HIS A 180 8.89 -6.35 -11.83
C HIS A 180 10.24 -6.64 -12.51
N LEU A 181 10.86 -7.79 -12.23
CA LEU A 181 12.12 -8.20 -12.88
C LEU A 181 11.92 -8.46 -14.39
N GLY A 182 10.80 -9.08 -14.77
CA GLY A 182 10.48 -9.31 -16.18
C GLY A 182 10.31 -7.99 -16.95
N VAL A 183 9.55 -7.05 -16.39
CA VAL A 183 9.40 -5.70 -16.97
C VAL A 183 10.72 -4.95 -16.99
N ALA A 184 11.55 -5.08 -15.93
CA ALA A 184 12.88 -4.48 -15.90
C ALA A 184 13.80 -5.00 -17.00
N ASN A 185 13.71 -6.28 -17.38
CA ASN A 185 14.48 -6.84 -18.50
C ASN A 185 14.13 -6.16 -19.83
N ASP A 186 12.85 -5.98 -20.13
CA ASP A 186 12.42 -5.30 -21.36
C ASP A 186 12.84 -3.83 -21.35
N LEU A 187 12.57 -3.15 -20.23
CA LEU A 187 12.93 -1.74 -20.09
C LEU A 187 14.44 -1.52 -20.21
N ALA A 188 15.28 -2.38 -19.62
CA ALA A 188 16.73 -2.31 -19.75
C ALA A 188 17.20 -2.42 -21.20
N ALA A 189 16.58 -3.33 -21.96
CA ALA A 189 16.89 -3.47 -23.39
C ALA A 189 16.50 -2.21 -24.19
N LEU A 190 15.35 -1.62 -23.91
CA LEU A 190 14.87 -0.38 -24.56
C LEU A 190 15.75 0.83 -24.22
N LEU A 191 16.17 0.95 -22.97
CA LEU A 191 17.08 2.00 -22.48
C LEU A 191 18.54 1.74 -22.86
N LYS A 192 18.86 0.55 -23.41
CA LYS A 192 20.24 0.08 -23.69
C LYS A 192 21.13 0.16 -22.47
N GLN A 193 20.57 -0.25 -21.34
CA GLN A 193 21.19 -0.20 -20.01
C GLN A 193 21.37 -1.62 -19.48
N ASP A 194 22.54 -1.93 -18.97
CA ASP A 194 22.78 -3.15 -18.19
C ASP A 194 22.34 -2.92 -16.74
N PHE A 195 21.86 -3.97 -16.09
CA PHE A 195 21.58 -3.95 -14.66
C PHE A 195 21.95 -5.28 -14.00
N ASP A 196 22.28 -5.21 -12.74
CA ASP A 196 22.60 -6.41 -11.97
C ASP A 196 21.32 -7.17 -11.65
N ARG A 197 21.19 -8.35 -12.22
CA ARG A 197 20.14 -9.27 -11.81
C ARG A 197 20.36 -9.69 -10.36
N ILE A 198 19.30 -10.16 -9.71
CA ILE A 198 19.33 -10.55 -8.29
C ILE A 198 20.59 -11.38 -7.99
N THR A 199 21.46 -10.85 -7.14
CA THR A 199 22.64 -11.58 -6.65
C THR A 199 22.21 -12.62 -5.64
N HIS A 200 22.56 -13.88 -5.91
CA HIS A 200 22.27 -14.98 -5.00
C HIS A 200 23.31 -15.06 -3.89
N GLN A 201 22.87 -14.95 -2.64
CA GLN A 201 23.71 -15.32 -1.51
C GLN A 201 23.63 -16.83 -1.30
N THR A 202 24.79 -17.47 -1.20
CA THR A 202 24.84 -18.88 -0.82
C THR A 202 24.51 -18.99 0.67
N LEU A 203 23.35 -19.54 0.98
CA LEU A 203 22.97 -19.81 2.37
C LEU A 203 23.62 -21.13 2.82
N PRO A 204 24.06 -21.24 4.09
CA PRO A 204 24.53 -22.50 4.65
C PRO A 204 23.33 -23.42 4.90
N ILE A 205 22.94 -24.16 3.86
CA ILE A 205 21.83 -25.12 3.93
C ILE A 205 22.37 -26.43 4.53
N LYS A 206 21.76 -26.89 5.62
CA LYS A 206 21.98 -28.25 6.12
C LYS A 206 21.07 -29.21 5.35
N PRO A 207 21.54 -30.33 4.81
CA PRO A 207 20.71 -31.28 4.11
C PRO A 207 19.90 -32.15 5.10
N GLN A 208 19.11 -31.51 5.93
CA GLN A 208 18.22 -32.09 6.91
C GLN A 208 16.87 -31.37 6.83
N GLY A 209 15.80 -32.10 6.74
CA GLY A 209 14.45 -31.58 6.64
C GLY A 209 13.47 -32.63 6.15
N ARG A 210 12.23 -32.21 5.93
CA ARG A 210 11.20 -33.05 5.36
C ARG A 210 11.56 -33.43 3.92
N SER A 211 11.30 -34.65 3.53
CA SER A 211 11.49 -35.07 2.13
C SER A 211 10.37 -34.52 1.27
N VAL A 212 10.72 -34.26 0.01
CA VAL A 212 9.78 -33.87 -1.04
C VAL A 212 9.81 -34.92 -2.11
N SER A 213 8.65 -35.37 -2.56
CA SER A 213 8.53 -36.26 -3.72
C SER A 213 7.58 -35.68 -4.75
N VAL A 214 7.89 -35.85 -6.01
CA VAL A 214 7.06 -35.46 -7.14
C VAL A 214 6.61 -36.75 -7.84
N ALA A 215 5.30 -36.97 -7.90
CA ALA A 215 4.73 -38.19 -8.46
C ALA A 215 4.79 -38.22 -9.99
N ASP A 216 4.69 -37.05 -10.63
CA ASP A 216 4.74 -36.89 -12.08
C ASP A 216 5.74 -35.78 -12.47
N LEU A 217 6.89 -36.23 -13.03
CA LEU A 217 7.97 -35.34 -13.45
C LEU A 217 7.70 -34.63 -14.80
N GLU A 218 6.73 -35.07 -15.57
CA GLU A 218 6.33 -34.37 -16.79
C GLU A 218 5.54 -33.11 -16.45
N LEU A 219 4.68 -33.18 -15.42
CA LEU A 219 3.85 -32.05 -14.96
C LEU A 219 4.62 -31.12 -14.01
N CYS A 220 5.46 -31.67 -13.13
CA CYS A 220 6.27 -30.89 -12.21
C CYS A 220 7.72 -31.40 -12.21
N GLN A 221 8.56 -30.76 -13.01
CA GLN A 221 9.96 -31.21 -13.18
C GLN A 221 10.82 -31.00 -11.93
N ARG A 222 10.45 -30.00 -11.10
CA ARG A 222 11.23 -29.63 -9.90
C ARG A 222 10.37 -28.96 -8.86
N TYR A 223 10.45 -29.44 -7.62
CA TYR A 223 9.88 -28.80 -6.44
C TYR A 223 10.93 -28.72 -5.35
N ILE A 224 11.10 -27.54 -4.74
CA ILE A 224 12.09 -27.31 -3.68
C ILE A 224 11.34 -26.90 -2.43
N ALA A 225 11.64 -27.58 -1.31
CA ALA A 225 11.21 -27.15 0.01
C ALA A 225 12.43 -26.77 0.85
N LEU A 226 12.31 -25.68 1.59
CA LEU A 226 13.32 -25.20 2.53
C LEU A 226 12.66 -25.05 3.90
N GLU A 227 13.20 -25.73 4.90
CA GLU A 227 12.78 -25.55 6.29
C GLU A 227 13.56 -24.39 6.93
N ILE A 228 12.84 -23.42 7.48
CA ILE A 228 13.40 -22.25 8.16
C ILE A 228 13.01 -22.33 9.64
N GLN A 229 14.00 -22.33 10.52
CA GLN A 229 13.81 -22.42 11.97
C GLN A 229 14.06 -21.08 12.66
N GLY A 230 13.44 -20.88 13.84
CA GLY A 230 13.63 -19.68 14.64
C GLY A 230 12.94 -18.43 14.07
N LEU A 231 11.97 -18.60 13.19
CA LEU A 231 11.21 -17.54 12.58
C LEU A 231 10.18 -16.99 13.58
N GLN A 232 10.12 -15.66 13.72
CA GLN A 232 9.10 -15.00 14.52
C GLN A 232 8.05 -14.39 13.61
N LEU A 233 6.81 -14.87 13.75
CA LEU A 233 5.68 -14.31 13.02
C LEU A 233 5.35 -12.90 13.54
N GLY A 234 5.25 -11.94 12.64
CA GLY A 234 4.99 -10.55 12.98
C GLY A 234 4.55 -9.70 11.78
N LYS A 235 4.45 -8.39 12.00
CA LYS A 235 4.17 -7.44 10.92
C LYS A 235 5.39 -7.32 10.01
N SER A 236 5.14 -7.18 8.71
CA SER A 236 6.16 -6.85 7.73
C SER A 236 6.72 -5.45 7.93
N SER A 237 7.93 -5.20 7.43
CA SER A 237 8.50 -3.85 7.37
C SER A 237 7.63 -2.93 6.50
N ASP A 238 7.68 -1.63 6.74
CA ASP A 238 6.94 -0.65 5.94
C ASP A 238 7.35 -0.69 4.47
N PHE A 239 8.64 -0.94 4.20
CA PHE A 239 9.16 -1.17 2.86
C PHE A 239 8.40 -2.27 2.07
N VAL A 240 8.19 -3.44 2.68
CA VAL A 240 7.43 -4.54 2.04
C VAL A 240 5.95 -4.17 1.93
N LYS A 241 5.38 -3.62 3.00
CA LYS A 241 3.95 -3.22 3.03
C LYS A 241 3.61 -2.19 1.96
N HIS A 242 4.44 -1.15 1.79
CA HIS A 242 4.17 -0.11 0.80
C HIS A 242 4.19 -0.67 -0.62
N ARG A 243 5.19 -1.50 -0.95
CA ARG A 243 5.28 -2.13 -2.29
C ARG A 243 4.11 -3.05 -2.60
N LEU A 244 3.70 -3.87 -1.64
CA LEU A 244 2.54 -4.76 -1.83
C LEU A 244 1.24 -3.96 -1.97
N ARG A 245 1.03 -2.94 -1.12
CA ARG A 245 -0.16 -2.09 -1.22
C ARG A 245 -0.21 -1.30 -2.51
N ALA A 246 0.92 -0.80 -3.01
CA ALA A 246 0.99 -0.09 -4.28
C ALA A 246 0.44 -0.94 -5.44
N ILE A 247 0.70 -2.23 -5.44
CA ILE A 247 0.16 -3.16 -6.45
C ILE A 247 -1.19 -3.81 -6.07
N GLY A 248 -1.84 -3.32 -5.00
CA GLY A 248 -3.18 -3.73 -4.59
C GLY A 248 -3.24 -4.97 -3.69
N ILE A 249 -2.13 -5.37 -3.07
CA ILE A 249 -2.08 -6.50 -2.14
C ILE A 249 -2.06 -6.00 -0.70
N GLU A 250 -3.06 -6.41 0.10
CA GLU A 250 -3.07 -6.06 1.52
C GLU A 250 -2.15 -6.98 2.33
N PRO A 251 -1.15 -6.40 3.03
CA PRO A 251 -0.21 -7.15 3.85
C PRO A 251 -0.88 -7.88 5.01
N ARG A 252 -0.38 -9.08 5.34
CA ARG A 252 -0.90 -9.93 6.43
C ARG A 252 0.12 -10.12 7.55
N ASN A 253 1.26 -10.71 7.21
CA ASN A 253 2.36 -10.98 8.13
C ASN A 253 3.66 -11.16 7.32
N ASN A 254 4.79 -11.07 8.02
CA ASN A 254 6.11 -11.09 7.41
C ASN A 254 6.42 -12.34 6.55
N VAL A 255 5.79 -13.48 6.82
CA VAL A 255 6.00 -14.71 6.03
C VAL A 255 5.21 -14.64 4.72
N VAL A 256 3.90 -14.44 4.82
CA VAL A 256 3.01 -14.36 3.65
C VAL A 256 3.40 -13.19 2.75
N ASP A 257 3.72 -12.05 3.34
CA ASP A 257 4.09 -10.85 2.59
C ASP A 257 5.45 -11.05 1.87
N THR A 258 6.39 -11.78 2.47
CA THR A 258 7.65 -12.10 1.81
C THR A 258 7.42 -13.01 0.59
N THR A 259 6.55 -14.02 0.69
CA THR A 259 6.23 -14.88 -0.46
C THR A 259 5.54 -14.09 -1.59
N ASN A 260 4.60 -13.19 -1.25
CA ASN A 260 3.95 -12.31 -2.22
C ASN A 260 4.94 -11.31 -2.84
N TYR A 261 5.79 -10.69 -2.01
CA TYR A 261 6.84 -9.80 -2.48
C TYR A 261 7.75 -10.49 -3.50
N PHE A 262 8.22 -11.71 -3.19
CA PHE A 262 9.09 -12.48 -4.07
C PHE A 262 8.39 -12.86 -5.38
N LEU A 263 7.13 -13.31 -5.30
CA LEU A 263 6.31 -13.60 -6.47
C LEU A 263 6.23 -12.39 -7.42
N HIS A 264 5.86 -11.22 -6.91
CA HIS A 264 5.71 -10.02 -7.75
C HIS A 264 7.03 -9.39 -8.17
N GLN A 265 8.12 -9.68 -7.45
CA GLN A 265 9.45 -9.26 -7.88
C GLN A 265 10.01 -10.13 -9.00
N THR A 266 9.84 -11.46 -8.95
CA THR A 266 10.56 -12.41 -9.80
C THR A 266 9.67 -13.21 -10.74
N GLY A 267 8.36 -13.25 -10.51
CA GLY A 267 7.42 -14.11 -11.22
C GLY A 267 7.38 -15.56 -10.69
N GLN A 268 8.14 -15.87 -9.64
CA GLN A 268 8.23 -17.24 -9.09
C GLN A 268 7.28 -17.41 -7.91
N PRO A 269 6.20 -18.21 -8.03
CA PRO A 269 5.29 -18.51 -6.93
C PRO A 269 6.00 -19.24 -5.79
N MET A 270 5.62 -18.89 -4.55
CA MET A 270 6.10 -19.55 -3.35
C MET A 270 4.93 -19.88 -2.43
N HIS A 271 5.04 -20.99 -1.69
CA HIS A 271 4.12 -21.36 -0.64
C HIS A 271 4.85 -21.42 0.70
N ALA A 272 4.18 -21.01 1.76
CA ALA A 272 4.67 -21.13 3.13
C ALA A 272 3.72 -22.03 3.92
N PHE A 273 4.30 -23.01 4.60
CA PHE A 273 3.58 -23.96 5.45
C PHE A 273 4.12 -23.86 6.87
N ASP A 274 3.24 -23.95 7.85
CA ASP A 274 3.65 -24.14 9.24
C ASP A 274 4.18 -25.58 9.40
N ALA A 275 5.48 -25.70 9.65
CA ALA A 275 6.14 -27.00 9.74
C ALA A 275 5.62 -27.88 10.90
N ASP A 276 5.11 -27.26 11.98
CA ASP A 276 4.58 -27.97 13.12
C ASP A 276 3.20 -28.58 12.84
N LEU A 277 2.48 -28.03 11.85
CA LEU A 277 1.17 -28.54 11.42
C LEU A 277 1.24 -29.55 10.27
N LEU A 278 2.42 -29.74 9.67
CA LEU A 278 2.60 -30.70 8.59
C LEU A 278 2.79 -32.13 9.13
N GLU A 279 1.95 -33.05 8.69
CA GLU A 279 2.09 -34.47 8.97
C GLU A 279 2.84 -35.18 7.81
N GLY A 280 3.97 -35.83 8.12
CA GLY A 280 4.77 -36.57 7.14
C GLY A 280 5.55 -35.70 6.14
N ASN A 281 5.67 -36.15 4.91
CA ASN A 281 6.46 -35.55 3.84
C ASN A 281 5.58 -34.75 2.87
N LEU A 282 6.21 -33.85 2.09
CA LEU A 282 5.53 -33.16 1.01
C LEU A 282 5.46 -34.05 -0.24
N VAL A 283 4.27 -34.20 -0.79
CA VAL A 283 4.05 -34.98 -2.02
C VAL A 283 3.34 -34.10 -3.05
N VAL A 284 4.00 -33.84 -4.17
CA VAL A 284 3.39 -33.13 -5.31
C VAL A 284 2.81 -34.21 -6.25
N ARG A 285 1.50 -34.20 -6.40
CA ARG A 285 0.75 -35.20 -7.17
C ARG A 285 -0.51 -34.60 -7.74
N LEU A 286 -1.08 -35.25 -8.72
CA LEU A 286 -2.46 -34.97 -9.14
C LEU A 286 -3.46 -35.38 -8.06
N ALA A 287 -4.60 -34.73 -8.05
CA ALA A 287 -5.68 -35.06 -7.15
C ALA A 287 -6.28 -36.44 -7.43
N LEU A 288 -6.86 -37.06 -6.40
CA LEU A 288 -7.71 -38.21 -6.56
C LEU A 288 -9.11 -37.79 -6.99
N ALA A 289 -9.82 -38.65 -7.72
CA ALA A 289 -11.19 -38.38 -8.10
C ALA A 289 -12.06 -38.07 -6.84
N ASP A 290 -12.86 -37.01 -6.91
CA ASP A 290 -13.75 -36.55 -5.83
C ASP A 290 -13.00 -36.12 -4.53
N GLU A 291 -11.71 -35.85 -4.59
CA GLU A 291 -10.95 -35.28 -3.49
C GLU A 291 -11.46 -33.88 -3.16
N LYS A 292 -11.63 -33.58 -1.87
CA LYS A 292 -12.12 -32.26 -1.43
C LYS A 292 -10.97 -31.39 -0.95
N LEU A 293 -10.98 -30.14 -1.43
CA LEU A 293 -10.05 -29.10 -0.99
C LEU A 293 -10.84 -27.93 -0.41
N VAL A 294 -10.42 -27.47 0.78
CA VAL A 294 -10.93 -26.24 1.37
C VAL A 294 -9.97 -25.12 1.03
N LEU A 295 -10.45 -24.11 0.32
CA LEU A 295 -9.69 -22.95 -0.07
C LEU A 295 -9.48 -21.98 1.11
N LEU A 296 -8.56 -21.01 0.96
CA LEU A 296 -8.25 -20.02 1.99
C LEU A 296 -9.45 -19.10 2.34
N ASP A 297 -10.42 -18.97 1.45
CA ASP A 297 -11.67 -18.25 1.68
C ASP A 297 -12.74 -19.12 2.39
N GLY A 298 -12.41 -20.38 2.72
CA GLY A 298 -13.29 -21.33 3.38
C GLY A 298 -14.23 -22.10 2.44
N LYS A 299 -14.18 -21.84 1.12
CA LYS A 299 -14.96 -22.62 0.15
C LYS A 299 -14.39 -24.00 -0.04
N SER A 300 -15.28 -24.99 -0.05
CA SER A 300 -14.92 -26.38 -0.39
C SER A 300 -15.17 -26.63 -1.87
N ILE A 301 -14.15 -27.12 -2.56
CA ILE A 301 -14.24 -27.56 -3.96
C ILE A 301 -13.97 -29.04 -4.05
N ASN A 302 -14.55 -29.70 -5.06
CA ASN A 302 -14.20 -31.06 -5.42
C ASN A 302 -13.17 -30.99 -6.54
N LEU A 303 -12.09 -31.71 -6.37
CA LEU A 303 -11.03 -31.82 -7.36
C LEU A 303 -11.32 -32.97 -8.32
N ASP A 304 -10.79 -32.89 -9.53
CA ASP A 304 -10.81 -34.00 -10.47
C ASP A 304 -9.37 -34.55 -10.69
N SER A 305 -9.24 -35.61 -11.48
CA SER A 305 -7.99 -36.26 -11.70
C SER A 305 -6.97 -35.46 -12.56
N GLN A 306 -7.33 -34.28 -13.02
CA GLN A 306 -6.47 -33.37 -13.77
C GLN A 306 -5.99 -32.18 -12.92
N ASP A 307 -6.53 -32.01 -11.70
CA ASP A 307 -6.16 -30.95 -10.77
C ASP A 307 -4.83 -31.23 -10.03
#